data_0337239522002f3f7daa69e4e1a6fec3
#
_entry.id   0337239522002f3f7daa69e4e1a6fec3
#
_cell.length_a   1.000
_cell.length_b   1.000
_cell.length_c   1.000
_cell.angle_alpha   90.00
_cell.angle_beta   90.00
_cell.angle_gamma   90.00
#
_symmetry.space_group_name_H-M   'P 1'
#
loop_
_entity.id
_entity.type
_entity.pdbx_description
1 polymer ?
#
loop_
_entity_poly.entity_id
_entity_poly.type
_entity_poly.pdbx_seq_one_letter_code
_entity_poly.pdbx_strand_id
1 'polypeptide(L)'
;MALRKAQAEAFRKGEYYWAYDGRGGFPERRRPKSVDQLWEDPVIQELMTHSVLDMNGVSPAGEEPDILQAAPLSPEVTREVFGSERPTRADYDRAADAKWDVIEDRGYGCYVVLYREDMPDEIAFFGVTGD
;
A
#
# COMPACT_ATOMS: atom_id res chain seq x y z
N MET A 1 12.46 6.38 4.83
CA MET A 1 11.26 6.15 4.85
C MET A 1 10.69 5.19 3.84
N ALA A 2 10.38 4.02 4.35
CA ALA A 2 9.94 2.89 3.52
C ALA A 2 8.65 3.18 2.74
N LEU A 3 7.66 3.84 3.36
CA LEU A 3 6.41 4.18 2.67
C LEU A 3 6.67 5.08 1.46
N ARG A 4 7.48 6.13 1.63
CA ARG A 4 7.80 7.06 0.54
C ARG A 4 8.56 6.37 -0.59
N LYS A 5 9.43 5.43 -0.25
CA LYS A 5 10.14 4.63 -1.25
C LYS A 5 9.17 3.74 -2.04
N ALA A 6 8.24 3.07 -1.34
CA ALA A 6 7.23 2.25 -1.99
C ALA A 6 6.31 3.09 -2.89
N GLN A 7 5.92 4.27 -2.43
CA GLN A 7 5.11 5.21 -3.23
C GLN A 7 5.86 5.68 -4.47
N ALA A 8 7.13 6.05 -4.33
CA ALA A 8 7.94 6.49 -5.47
C ALA A 8 8.09 5.38 -6.51
N GLU A 9 8.25 4.13 -6.06
CA GLU A 9 8.36 2.98 -6.96
C GLU A 9 7.04 2.69 -7.67
N ALA A 10 5.91 2.70 -6.95
CA ALA A 10 4.58 2.52 -7.54
C ALA A 10 4.30 3.60 -8.59
N PHE A 11 4.64 4.84 -8.27
CA PHE A 11 4.50 5.96 -9.21
C PHE A 11 5.35 5.74 -10.47
N ARG A 12 6.61 5.37 -10.30
CA ARG A 12 7.54 5.14 -11.42
C ARG A 12 7.06 4.02 -12.34
N LYS A 13 6.47 2.97 -11.77
CA LYS A 13 5.94 1.81 -12.53
C LYS A 13 4.54 2.06 -13.10
N GLY A 14 3.89 3.15 -12.71
CA GLY A 14 2.51 3.41 -13.13
C GLY A 14 1.48 2.50 -12.46
N GLU A 15 1.79 1.94 -11.30
CA GLU A 15 0.92 1.03 -10.56
C GLU A 15 -0.10 1.80 -9.72
N TYR A 16 -0.95 2.56 -10.40
CA TYR A 16 -2.04 3.32 -9.78
C TYR A 16 -3.16 3.59 -10.79
N TYR A 17 -4.38 3.77 -10.28
CA TYR A 17 -5.52 4.11 -11.11
C TYR A 17 -5.33 5.51 -11.72
N TRP A 18 -5.57 5.62 -13.03
CA TRP A 18 -5.46 6.88 -13.75
C TRP A 18 -6.78 7.18 -14.46
N ALA A 19 -7.50 8.21 -13.98
CA ALA A 19 -8.83 8.56 -14.48
C ALA A 19 -8.82 9.05 -15.93
N TYR A 20 -7.70 9.58 -16.39
CA TYR A 20 -7.57 10.19 -17.73
C TYR A 20 -6.95 9.23 -18.76
N ASP A 21 -7.26 7.95 -18.66
CA ASP A 21 -6.76 6.93 -19.59
C ASP A 21 -7.61 6.77 -20.87
N GLY A 22 -8.65 7.60 -21.02
CA GLY A 22 -9.55 7.57 -22.15
C GLY A 22 -10.73 6.61 -22.02
N ARG A 23 -10.83 5.87 -20.91
CA ARG A 23 -11.89 4.87 -20.69
C ARG A 23 -13.01 5.33 -19.77
N GLY A 24 -12.70 6.23 -18.85
CA GLY A 24 -13.58 6.58 -17.74
C GLY A 24 -14.45 7.82 -17.91
N GLY A 25 -14.65 8.30 -19.11
CA GLY A 25 -15.46 9.51 -19.37
C GLY A 25 -14.70 10.82 -19.21
N PHE A 26 -13.44 10.79 -18.81
CA PHE A 26 -12.57 11.94 -18.79
C PHE A 26 -11.67 11.96 -20.04
N PRO A 27 -11.28 13.16 -20.53
CA PRO A 27 -10.36 13.23 -21.67
C PRO A 27 -9.03 12.53 -21.39
N GLU A 28 -8.47 11.88 -22.39
CA GLU A 28 -7.16 11.28 -22.26
C GLU A 28 -6.08 12.32 -21.97
N ARG A 29 -5.25 12.06 -20.97
CA ARG A 29 -4.15 12.94 -20.58
C ARG A 29 -2.93 12.10 -20.20
N ARG A 30 -1.76 12.67 -20.40
CA ARG A 30 -0.52 12.02 -19.97
C ARG A 30 -0.44 11.97 -18.45
N ARG A 31 0.11 10.90 -17.94
CA ARG A 31 0.38 10.77 -16.50
C ARG A 31 1.33 11.87 -16.05
N PRO A 32 1.18 12.36 -14.81
CA PRO A 32 2.04 13.43 -14.29
C PRO A 32 3.48 12.97 -14.17
N LYS A 33 4.40 13.93 -14.12
CA LYS A 33 5.84 13.66 -14.02
C LYS A 33 6.31 13.50 -12.58
N SER A 34 5.49 13.87 -11.60
CA SER A 34 5.84 13.78 -10.19
C SER A 34 4.61 13.42 -9.35
N VAL A 35 4.85 12.89 -8.17
CA VAL A 35 3.79 12.58 -7.21
C VAL A 35 3.04 13.86 -6.79
N ASP A 36 3.76 14.97 -6.64
CA ASP A 36 3.14 16.24 -6.28
C ASP A 36 2.14 16.71 -7.35
N GLN A 37 2.51 16.60 -8.62
CA GLN A 37 1.60 16.90 -9.73
C GLN A 37 0.38 15.99 -9.75
N LEU A 38 0.56 14.72 -9.39
CA LEU A 38 -0.55 13.77 -9.30
C LEU A 38 -1.58 14.26 -8.28
N TRP A 39 -1.13 14.67 -7.10
CA TRP A 39 -2.00 15.09 -6.01
C TRP A 39 -2.55 16.52 -6.15
N GLU A 40 -2.04 17.30 -7.10
CA GLU A 40 -2.60 18.62 -7.43
C GLU A 40 -3.89 18.51 -8.26
N ASP A 41 -4.15 17.37 -8.87
CA ASP A 41 -5.32 17.17 -9.71
C ASP A 41 -6.58 16.95 -8.85
N PRO A 42 -7.63 17.80 -8.98
CA PRO A 42 -8.84 17.66 -8.18
C PRO A 42 -9.59 16.35 -8.39
N VAL A 43 -9.56 15.79 -9.59
CA VAL A 43 -10.21 14.50 -9.89
C VAL A 43 -9.50 13.37 -9.18
N ILE A 44 -8.17 13.39 -9.15
CA ILE A 44 -7.39 12.39 -8.44
C ILE A 44 -7.60 12.47 -6.93
N GLN A 45 -7.73 13.70 -6.39
CA GLN A 45 -8.03 13.88 -4.98
C GLN A 45 -9.39 13.27 -4.59
N GLU A 46 -10.35 13.33 -5.50
CA GLU A 46 -11.69 12.78 -5.27
C GLU A 46 -11.75 11.27 -5.49
N LEU A 47 -11.19 10.77 -6.60
CA LEU A 47 -11.28 9.37 -6.99
C LEU A 47 -10.19 8.49 -6.37
N MET A 48 -9.10 9.07 -5.88
CA MET A 48 -7.94 8.37 -5.35
C MET A 48 -7.17 7.57 -6.42
N THR A 49 -6.08 6.95 -6.05
CA THR A 49 -5.23 6.20 -6.98
C THR A 49 -5.38 4.68 -6.85
N HIS A 50 -6.15 4.22 -5.87
CA HIS A 50 -6.36 2.79 -5.57
C HIS A 50 -5.03 2.04 -5.42
N SER A 51 -4.06 2.66 -4.74
CA SER A 51 -2.71 2.13 -4.59
C SER A 51 -2.07 2.61 -3.29
N VAL A 52 -0.83 2.21 -3.08
CA VAL A 52 -0.04 2.67 -1.93
C VAL A 52 0.15 4.18 -1.92
N LEU A 53 -0.02 4.85 -3.06
CA LEU A 53 0.04 6.31 -3.16
C LEU A 53 -1.05 7.02 -2.35
N ASP A 54 -2.14 6.33 -2.04
CA ASP A 54 -3.23 6.89 -1.22
C ASP A 54 -2.88 6.97 0.26
N MET A 55 -1.84 6.28 0.73
CA MET A 55 -1.45 6.27 2.13
C MET A 55 -0.79 7.58 2.56
N ASN A 56 -1.28 8.17 3.65
CA ASN A 56 -0.74 9.42 4.21
C ASN A 56 0.50 9.19 5.08
N GLY A 57 0.62 8.02 5.69
CA GLY A 57 1.70 7.73 6.60
C GLY A 57 1.56 6.36 7.22
N VAL A 58 2.36 6.10 8.24
CA VAL A 58 2.32 4.86 9.00
C VAL A 58 1.88 5.15 10.43
N SER A 59 1.13 4.20 11.01
CA SER A 59 0.73 4.26 12.41
C SER A 59 1.80 3.58 13.26
N PRO A 60 2.15 4.14 14.45
CA PRO A 60 3.02 3.44 15.38
C PRO A 60 2.40 2.13 15.87
N ALA A 61 3.26 1.17 16.25
CA ALA A 61 2.80 -0.08 16.82
C ALA A 61 2.01 0.17 18.11
N GLY A 62 0.88 -0.51 18.26
CA GLY A 62 0.03 -0.39 19.44
C GLY A 62 -0.97 0.76 19.43
N GLU A 63 -0.97 1.60 18.41
CA GLU A 63 -1.95 2.66 18.23
C GLU A 63 -2.95 2.27 17.14
N GLU A 64 -4.20 2.73 17.27
CA GLU A 64 -5.16 2.57 16.20
C GLU A 64 -4.81 3.48 15.03
N PRO A 65 -4.74 2.94 13.80
CA PRO A 65 -4.45 3.78 12.65
C PRO A 65 -5.69 4.62 12.26
N ASP A 66 -5.42 5.84 11.82
CA ASP A 66 -6.44 6.62 11.12
C ASP A 66 -6.60 6.08 9.70
N ILE A 67 -7.71 6.42 9.07
CA ILE A 67 -7.94 6.08 7.68
C ILE A 67 -6.79 6.61 6.79
N LEU A 68 -6.38 5.83 5.81
CA LEU A 68 -5.24 6.11 4.93
C LEU A 68 -3.88 6.02 5.62
N GLN A 69 -3.81 5.44 6.81
CA GLN A 69 -2.54 5.08 7.45
C GLN A 69 -2.30 3.58 7.36
N ALA A 70 -1.03 3.21 7.21
CA ALA A 70 -0.63 1.81 7.26
C ALA A 70 -0.18 1.44 8.67
N ALA A 71 -0.76 0.40 9.23
CA ALA A 71 -0.42 -0.11 10.55
C ALA A 71 0.49 -1.35 10.46
N PRO A 72 1.43 -1.53 11.40
CA PRO A 72 2.22 -2.76 11.42
C PRO A 72 1.34 -3.94 11.81
N LEU A 73 1.54 -5.09 11.18
CA LEU A 73 0.92 -6.33 11.64
C LEU A 73 1.54 -6.72 12.99
N SER A 74 0.70 -7.18 13.92
CA SER A 74 1.20 -7.73 15.17
C SER A 74 2.02 -9.00 14.90
N PRO A 75 2.95 -9.38 15.80
CA PRO A 75 3.68 -10.64 15.63
C PRO A 75 2.77 -11.85 15.52
N GLU A 76 1.68 -11.88 16.26
CA GLU A 76 0.71 -12.97 16.25
C GLU A 76 0.02 -13.13 14.90
N VAL A 77 -0.49 -12.02 14.36
CA VAL A 77 -1.14 -12.00 13.04
C VAL A 77 -0.12 -12.32 11.94
N THR A 78 1.08 -11.79 12.04
CA THR A 78 2.15 -12.07 11.07
C THR A 78 2.44 -13.58 11.00
N ARG A 79 2.56 -14.24 12.13
CA ARG A 79 2.76 -15.69 12.18
C ARG A 79 1.58 -16.46 11.62
N GLU A 80 0.37 -16.03 11.95
CA GLU A 80 -0.85 -16.67 11.46
C GLU A 80 -0.98 -16.59 9.93
N VAL A 81 -0.72 -15.42 9.36
CA VAL A 81 -0.85 -15.19 7.92
C VAL A 81 0.30 -15.79 7.13
N PHE A 82 1.54 -15.62 7.59
CA PHE A 82 2.74 -15.97 6.83
C PHE A 82 3.46 -17.22 7.33
N GLY A 83 3.05 -17.78 8.47
CA GLY A 83 3.68 -18.95 9.06
C GLY A 83 4.93 -18.66 9.90
N SER A 84 5.32 -17.39 10.04
CA SER A 84 6.48 -16.97 10.81
C SER A 84 6.33 -15.53 11.26
N GLU A 85 6.93 -15.17 12.39
CA GLU A 85 7.03 -13.78 12.83
C GLU A 85 8.10 -12.99 12.05
N ARG A 86 8.94 -13.68 11.30
CA ARG A 86 9.99 -13.12 10.44
C ARG A 86 9.83 -13.62 9.00
N PRO A 87 8.72 -13.27 8.34
CA PRO A 87 8.45 -13.81 7.01
C PRO A 87 9.47 -13.34 5.99
N THR A 88 9.75 -14.21 5.02
CA THR A 88 10.56 -13.86 3.86
C THR A 88 9.68 -13.32 2.74
N ARG A 89 10.29 -12.82 1.68
CA ARG A 89 9.57 -12.43 0.46
C ARG A 89 8.78 -13.61 -0.12
N ALA A 90 9.35 -14.82 -0.09
CA ALA A 90 8.64 -16.03 -0.55
C ALA A 90 7.42 -16.33 0.30
N ASP A 91 7.50 -16.16 1.61
CA ASP A 91 6.35 -16.34 2.51
C ASP A 91 5.25 -15.33 2.18
N TYR A 92 5.62 -14.09 1.93
CA TYR A 92 4.69 -13.03 1.55
C TYR A 92 3.97 -13.36 0.24
N ASP A 93 4.70 -13.81 -0.77
CA ASP A 93 4.12 -14.14 -2.07
C ASP A 93 3.18 -15.35 -2.00
N ARG A 94 3.49 -16.35 -1.15
CA ARG A 94 2.60 -17.49 -0.93
C ARG A 94 1.30 -17.14 -0.22
N ALA A 95 1.30 -16.10 0.58
CA ALA A 95 0.14 -15.66 1.36
C ALA A 95 -0.73 -14.64 0.59
N ALA A 96 -0.72 -14.69 -0.74
CA ALA A 96 -1.39 -13.69 -1.58
C ALA A 96 -2.87 -13.49 -1.23
N ASP A 97 -3.60 -14.56 -0.90
CA ASP A 97 -5.02 -14.45 -0.56
C ASP A 97 -5.23 -14.25 0.95
N ALA A 98 -4.51 -15.00 1.79
CA ALA A 98 -4.69 -14.98 3.24
C ALA A 98 -4.44 -13.61 3.88
N LYS A 99 -3.53 -12.81 3.32
CA LYS A 99 -3.22 -11.50 3.86
C LYS A 99 -4.39 -10.51 3.79
N TRP A 100 -5.35 -10.73 2.90
CA TRP A 100 -6.52 -9.85 2.79
C TRP A 100 -7.54 -10.08 3.90
N ASP A 101 -7.51 -11.23 4.56
CA ASP A 101 -8.44 -11.58 5.64
C ASP A 101 -8.18 -10.77 6.91
N VAL A 102 -7.01 -10.14 7.03
CA VAL A 102 -6.66 -9.31 8.20
C VAL A 102 -7.05 -7.84 8.04
N ILE A 103 -7.58 -7.45 6.87
CA ILE A 103 -8.02 -6.08 6.62
C ILE A 103 -9.54 -6.06 6.71
N GLU A 104 -10.05 -5.49 7.80
CA GLU A 104 -11.49 -5.48 8.08
C GLU A 104 -12.22 -4.37 7.32
N ASP A 105 -11.59 -3.21 7.16
CA ASP A 105 -12.24 -2.03 6.61
C ASP A 105 -11.49 -1.45 5.42
N ARG A 106 -12.25 -0.84 4.49
CA ARG A 106 -11.68 -0.11 3.36
C ARG A 106 -11.03 1.18 3.82
N GLY A 107 -10.00 1.59 3.13
CA GLY A 107 -9.21 2.79 3.44
C GLY A 107 -8.11 2.55 4.47
N TYR A 108 -7.98 1.33 4.97
CA TYR A 108 -6.90 0.96 5.90
C TYR A 108 -5.86 0.13 5.19
N GLY A 109 -4.62 0.24 5.64
CA GLY A 109 -3.52 -0.53 5.13
C GLY A 109 -2.68 -1.13 6.24
N CYS A 110 -1.86 -2.10 5.85
CA CYS A 110 -0.94 -2.76 6.77
C CYS A 110 0.46 -2.74 6.18
N TYR A 111 1.44 -2.93 7.03
CA TYR A 111 2.79 -3.23 6.56
C TYR A 111 3.40 -4.35 7.38
N VAL A 112 4.32 -5.05 6.77
CA VAL A 112 5.07 -6.13 7.39
C VAL A 112 6.53 -6.05 6.94
N VAL A 113 7.44 -6.29 7.88
CA VAL A 113 8.87 -6.38 7.57
C VAL A 113 9.15 -7.77 7.02
N LEU A 114 9.84 -7.84 5.89
CA LEU A 114 10.28 -9.08 5.28
C LEU A 114 11.76 -9.27 5.56
N TYR A 115 12.14 -10.50 5.87
CA TYR A 115 13.48 -10.85 6.33
C TYR A 115 14.22 -11.66 5.28
N ARG A 116 15.52 -11.50 5.28
CA ARG A 116 16.44 -12.28 4.48
C ARG A 116 17.57 -12.73 5.39
N GLU A 117 17.73 -14.04 5.55
CA GLU A 117 18.71 -14.63 6.47
C GLU A 117 18.59 -14.07 7.91
N ASP A 118 17.33 -13.98 8.40
CA ASP A 118 16.97 -13.42 9.71
C ASP A 118 17.28 -11.94 9.91
N MET A 119 17.62 -11.22 8.85
CA MET A 119 17.84 -9.76 8.90
C MET A 119 16.70 -9.03 8.18
N PRO A 120 16.24 -7.89 8.72
CA PRO A 120 15.26 -7.07 8.00
C PRO A 120 15.81 -6.65 6.62
N ASP A 121 15.03 -6.88 5.58
CA ASP A 121 15.46 -6.64 4.20
C ASP A 121 14.50 -5.70 3.46
N GLU A 122 13.19 -5.97 3.55
CA GLU A 122 12.17 -5.20 2.84
C GLU A 122 11.02 -4.86 3.78
N ILE A 123 10.19 -3.88 3.38
CA ILE A 123 8.89 -3.63 4.02
C ILE A 123 7.83 -3.73 2.94
N ALA A 124 6.84 -4.58 3.15
CA ALA A 124 5.72 -4.75 2.25
C ALA A 124 4.50 -3.99 2.77
N PHE A 125 3.86 -3.22 1.91
CA PHE A 125 2.62 -2.52 2.21
C PHE A 125 1.47 -3.16 1.43
N PHE A 126 0.35 -3.35 2.09
CA PHE A 126 -0.86 -3.85 1.43
C PHE A 126 -2.10 -3.28 2.12
N GLY A 127 -3.19 -3.21 1.38
CA GLY A 127 -4.41 -2.62 1.92
C GLY A 127 -5.58 -2.73 0.96
N VAL A 128 -6.72 -2.24 1.42
CA VAL A 128 -7.96 -2.17 0.65
C VAL A 128 -8.30 -0.70 0.44
N THR A 129 -8.58 -0.31 -0.80
CA THR A 129 -8.93 1.08 -1.14
C THR A 129 -10.33 1.42 -0.63
N GLY A 130 -10.62 2.74 -0.55
CA GLY A 130 -11.87 3.25 0.02
C GLY A 130 -13.10 3.10 -0.86
N ASP A 131 -12.95 2.55 -2.06
CA ASP A 131 -14.07 2.39 -3.00
C ASP A 131 -14.34 0.97 -3.46
#